data_cd28dc63d38aa8de8801e0dae635fe96
#
_entry.id   cd28dc63d38aa8de8801e0dae635fe96
#
_cell.length_a   1.000
_cell.length_b   1.000
_cell.length_c   1.000
_cell.angle_alpha   90.00
_cell.angle_beta   90.00
_cell.angle_gamma   90.00
#
_symmetry.space_group_name_H-M   'P 1'
#
loop_
_entity.id
_entity.type
_entity.pdbx_description
1 polymer ?
#
loop_
_entity_poly.entity_id
_entity_poly.type
_entity_poly.pdbx_seq_one_letter_code
_entity_poly.pdbx_strand_id
1 'polypeptide(L)'
;LVGSEMCIRDRYDLVIIGSGPAGLSAAVYAKRACLDVVVLEKEPMGGGQMIYTQEVDNYLGLPETNGFDLAQKFEQHAKALEVPFISDEVDNVEKNTDGTWKITGASGTVYETKTVLLATGAGHRKLGVPGEETLAGAGVSYCATCDGAFFRNKTVAVVGGGDVALEDALYLAAGCEKVYLIHRRQELRGTKVLQEQVANEPKITFLPDTVVKEICGEQMVDHLVIANTGTGEEKELPVSGIFIAVGMNPQTDAVASVLDLDHGYVRAGEDGVTEQPGLFVAGDVRTKKLRQIVTAVADGANSVTCLLYTSDAAD
;
A
#
# COMPACT_ATOMS: atom_id res chain seq x y z
N LEU A 1 -26.75 3.12 -36.73
CA LEU A 1 -25.30 3.00 -36.50
C LEU A 1 -24.84 4.31 -35.92
N VAL A 2 -24.92 4.47 -34.61
CA VAL A 2 -24.32 5.58 -33.88
C VAL A 2 -22.92 5.11 -33.55
N GLY A 3 -21.91 5.70 -34.21
CA GLY A 3 -20.53 5.51 -33.87
C GLY A 3 -20.33 5.99 -32.43
N SER A 4 -19.76 5.13 -31.57
CA SER A 4 -19.24 5.57 -30.29
C SER A 4 -18.09 6.53 -30.58
N GLU A 5 -18.36 7.82 -30.57
CA GLU A 5 -17.30 8.82 -30.49
C GLU A 5 -16.59 8.56 -29.15
N MET A 6 -15.40 8.03 -29.24
CA MET A 6 -14.46 7.90 -28.12
C MET A 6 -14.19 9.35 -27.66
N CYS A 7 -14.78 9.73 -26.52
CA CYS A 7 -14.58 11.08 -25.98
C CYS A 7 -13.11 11.19 -25.56
N ILE A 8 -12.29 11.76 -26.45
CA ILE A 8 -10.95 12.25 -26.10
C ILE A 8 -11.21 13.50 -25.27
N ARG A 9 -10.96 13.44 -23.97
CA ARG A 9 -10.93 14.62 -23.12
C ARG A 9 -9.51 15.18 -23.09
N ASP A 10 -9.48 16.46 -23.11
CA ASP A 10 -8.37 17.41 -23.12
C ASP A 10 -6.98 16.88 -22.74
N ARG A 11 -5.95 17.49 -23.32
CA ARG A 11 -4.54 17.18 -23.12
C ARG A 11 -4.09 17.75 -21.77
N TYR A 12 -4.01 16.92 -20.73
CA TYR A 12 -3.51 17.31 -19.42
C TYR A 12 -1.98 17.48 -19.42
N ASP A 13 -1.46 18.31 -18.52
CA ASP A 13 -0.03 18.32 -18.20
C ASP A 13 0.36 17.09 -17.40
N LEU A 14 -0.52 16.67 -16.45
CA LEU A 14 -0.31 15.53 -15.58
C LEU A 14 -1.62 14.76 -15.33
N VAL A 15 -1.59 13.47 -15.55
CA VAL A 15 -2.61 12.54 -15.03
C VAL A 15 -2.04 11.75 -13.86
N ILE A 16 -2.71 11.80 -12.72
CA ILE A 16 -2.37 11.06 -11.51
C ILE A 16 -3.31 9.85 -11.42
N ILE A 17 -2.75 8.65 -11.28
CA ILE A 17 -3.50 7.40 -11.16
C ILE A 17 -3.47 6.95 -9.69
N GLY A 18 -4.61 7.08 -9.02
CA GLY A 18 -4.79 6.77 -7.60
C GLY A 18 -4.82 7.99 -6.70
N SER A 19 -5.76 8.01 -5.77
CA SER A 19 -6.00 9.09 -4.80
C SER A 19 -5.64 8.71 -3.36
N GLY A 20 -4.65 7.83 -3.18
CA GLY A 20 -4.00 7.60 -1.91
C GLY A 20 -3.16 8.80 -1.46
N PRO A 21 -2.46 8.72 -0.31
CA PRO A 21 -1.65 9.81 0.22
C PRO A 21 -0.63 10.37 -0.78
N ALA A 22 -0.03 9.51 -1.59
CA ALA A 22 0.93 9.92 -2.62
C ALA A 22 0.26 10.73 -3.74
N GLY A 23 -0.85 10.22 -4.29
CA GLY A 23 -1.58 10.90 -5.36
C GLY A 23 -2.19 12.22 -4.91
N LEU A 24 -2.78 12.28 -3.71
CA LEU A 24 -3.34 13.51 -3.16
C LEU A 24 -2.27 14.57 -2.89
N SER A 25 -1.10 14.16 -2.36
CA SER A 25 0.03 15.06 -2.18
C SER A 25 0.52 15.60 -3.54
N ALA A 26 0.69 14.73 -4.53
CA ALA A 26 1.09 15.12 -5.87
C ALA A 26 0.09 16.11 -6.50
N ALA A 27 -1.21 15.85 -6.34
CA ALA A 27 -2.27 16.74 -6.86
C ALA A 27 -2.19 18.16 -6.27
N VAL A 28 -1.95 18.25 -4.96
CA VAL A 28 -1.75 19.55 -4.28
C VAL A 28 -0.52 20.27 -4.85
N TYR A 29 0.61 19.58 -5.01
CA TYR A 29 1.82 20.18 -5.57
C TYR A 29 1.66 20.59 -7.04
N ALA A 30 1.00 19.76 -7.86
CA ALA A 30 0.73 20.03 -9.26
C ALA A 30 -0.15 21.30 -9.44
N LYS A 31 -1.23 21.40 -8.65
CA LYS A 31 -2.09 22.60 -8.70
C LYS A 31 -1.38 23.86 -8.24
N ARG A 32 -0.54 23.77 -7.21
CA ARG A 32 0.28 24.88 -6.74
C ARG A 32 1.32 25.32 -7.78
N ALA A 33 1.75 24.41 -8.64
CA ALA A 33 2.62 24.68 -9.79
C ALA A 33 1.84 25.11 -11.06
N CYS A 34 0.53 25.33 -10.94
CA CYS A 34 -0.35 25.73 -12.05
C CYS A 34 -0.42 24.73 -13.22
N LEU A 35 -0.17 23.45 -12.96
CA LEU A 35 -0.34 22.39 -13.97
C LEU A 35 -1.83 22.09 -14.19
N ASP A 36 -2.17 21.77 -15.43
CA ASP A 36 -3.46 21.14 -15.74
C ASP A 36 -3.40 19.67 -15.36
N VAL A 37 -4.04 19.33 -14.23
CA VAL A 37 -3.94 18.03 -13.60
C VAL A 37 -5.32 17.42 -13.37
N VAL A 38 -5.41 16.09 -13.50
CA VAL A 38 -6.57 15.29 -13.12
C VAL A 38 -6.13 14.06 -12.32
N VAL A 39 -6.95 13.64 -11.35
CA VAL A 39 -6.78 12.41 -10.59
C VAL A 39 -7.82 11.39 -11.05
N LEU A 40 -7.35 10.21 -11.45
CA LEU A 40 -8.20 9.05 -11.76
C LEU A 40 -8.21 8.13 -10.54
N GLU A 41 -9.40 7.80 -10.04
CA GLU A 41 -9.59 6.93 -8.87
C GLU A 41 -10.69 5.92 -9.14
N LYS A 42 -10.40 4.64 -8.91
CA LYS A 42 -11.36 3.56 -9.12
C LYS A 42 -12.36 3.40 -7.99
N GLU A 43 -11.92 3.67 -6.77
CA GLU A 43 -12.76 3.52 -5.59
C GLU A 43 -13.70 4.72 -5.44
N PRO A 44 -14.90 4.50 -4.89
CA PRO A 44 -15.86 5.60 -4.65
C PRO A 44 -15.35 6.65 -3.67
N MET A 45 -14.37 6.29 -2.85
CA MET A 45 -13.75 7.13 -1.84
C MET A 45 -12.24 7.11 -2.01
N GLY A 46 -11.63 8.29 -2.05
CA GLY A 46 -10.19 8.44 -2.05
C GLY A 46 -9.55 8.09 -0.71
N GLY A 47 -8.21 8.10 -0.68
CA GLY A 47 -7.43 7.83 0.53
C GLY A 47 -6.65 6.51 0.50
N GLY A 48 -6.97 5.60 -0.42
CA GLY A 48 -6.29 4.31 -0.54
C GLY A 48 -6.38 3.46 0.72
N GLN A 49 -5.36 2.69 1.03
CA GLN A 49 -5.39 1.75 2.15
C GLN A 49 -5.50 2.40 3.54
N MET A 50 -5.11 3.66 3.70
CA MET A 50 -5.14 4.29 5.03
C MET A 50 -6.54 4.38 5.61
N ILE A 51 -7.61 4.40 4.79
CA ILE A 51 -9.00 4.50 5.26
C ILE A 51 -9.42 3.36 6.19
N TYR A 52 -8.74 2.22 6.12
CA TYR A 52 -9.01 1.04 6.95
C TYR A 52 -8.25 1.06 8.28
N THR A 53 -7.36 2.03 8.50
CA THR A 53 -6.58 2.14 9.73
C THR A 53 -7.41 2.80 10.83
N GLN A 54 -7.64 2.07 11.92
CA GLN A 54 -8.50 2.53 13.03
C GLN A 54 -7.91 3.72 13.79
N GLU A 55 -6.58 3.75 13.94
CA GLU A 55 -5.86 4.80 14.65
C GLU A 55 -4.52 5.10 13.97
N VAL A 56 -4.22 6.38 13.80
CA VAL A 56 -3.00 6.88 13.18
C VAL A 56 -2.30 7.82 14.15
N ASP A 57 -1.31 7.29 14.89
CA ASP A 57 -0.55 8.05 15.89
C ASP A 57 0.81 8.52 15.39
N ASN A 58 1.22 8.06 14.22
CA ASN A 58 2.55 8.31 13.66
C ASN A 58 2.57 9.34 12.52
N TYR A 59 1.48 10.09 12.31
CA TYR A 59 1.44 11.19 11.36
C TYR A 59 1.68 12.52 12.08
N LEU A 60 2.89 13.08 11.93
CA LEU A 60 3.32 14.28 12.65
C LEU A 60 2.33 15.44 12.44
N GLY A 61 1.90 16.04 13.56
CA GLY A 61 0.98 17.19 13.58
C GLY A 61 -0.50 16.80 13.70
N LEU A 62 -0.86 15.53 13.59
CA LEU A 62 -2.23 15.03 13.74
C LEU A 62 -2.25 13.78 14.63
N PRO A 63 -2.00 13.93 15.94
CA PRO A 63 -2.15 12.83 16.89
C PRO A 63 -3.61 12.45 17.04
N GLU A 64 -3.86 11.25 17.53
CA GLU A 64 -5.20 10.75 17.88
C GLU A 64 -6.23 10.86 16.74
N THR A 65 -5.78 10.59 15.49
CA THR A 65 -6.64 10.54 14.32
C THR A 65 -6.81 9.10 13.81
N ASN A 66 -7.80 8.87 12.98
CA ASN A 66 -7.94 7.62 12.25
C ASN A 66 -7.66 7.84 10.76
N GLY A 67 -7.45 6.72 10.03
CA GLY A 67 -7.10 6.80 8.63
C GLY A 67 -8.20 7.38 7.74
N PHE A 68 -9.46 7.16 8.09
CA PHE A 68 -10.61 7.71 7.38
C PHE A 68 -10.67 9.24 7.49
N ASP A 69 -10.61 9.79 8.72
CA ASP A 69 -10.64 11.24 8.95
C ASP A 69 -9.41 11.93 8.32
N LEU A 70 -8.24 11.27 8.37
CA LEU A 70 -7.04 11.76 7.73
C LEU A 70 -7.19 11.79 6.20
N ALA A 71 -7.75 10.73 5.60
CA ALA A 71 -8.04 10.67 4.17
C ALA A 71 -8.99 11.78 3.73
N GLN A 72 -10.05 12.02 4.49
CA GLN A 72 -10.97 13.11 4.21
C GLN A 72 -10.29 14.49 4.23
N LYS A 73 -9.41 14.74 5.21
CA LYS A 73 -8.64 16.00 5.27
C LYS A 73 -7.73 16.17 4.05
N PHE A 74 -7.07 15.11 3.60
CA PHE A 74 -6.23 15.15 2.41
C PHE A 74 -7.03 15.43 1.15
N GLU A 75 -8.16 14.75 0.98
CA GLU A 75 -9.04 14.93 -0.16
C GLU A 75 -9.66 16.34 -0.17
N GLN A 76 -10.12 16.84 1.00
CA GLN A 76 -10.63 18.20 1.15
C GLN A 76 -9.59 19.26 0.77
N HIS A 77 -8.31 19.04 1.12
CA HIS A 77 -7.23 19.94 0.73
C HIS A 77 -7.06 19.98 -0.80
N ALA A 78 -7.05 18.84 -1.46
CA ALA A 78 -6.96 18.79 -2.92
C ALA A 78 -8.20 19.41 -3.59
N LYS A 79 -9.41 19.15 -3.09
CA LYS A 79 -10.65 19.75 -3.59
C LYS A 79 -10.70 21.28 -3.40
N ALA A 80 -10.16 21.79 -2.29
CA ALA A 80 -10.07 23.23 -2.03
C ALA A 80 -9.16 23.95 -3.05
N LEU A 81 -8.25 23.23 -3.72
CA LEU A 81 -7.42 23.72 -4.81
C LEU A 81 -8.04 23.42 -6.19
N GLU A 82 -9.32 23.02 -6.21
CA GLU A 82 -10.05 22.70 -7.44
C GLU A 82 -9.36 21.62 -8.29
N VAL A 83 -8.77 20.59 -7.64
CA VAL A 83 -8.26 19.40 -8.34
C VAL A 83 -9.45 18.62 -8.90
N PRO A 84 -9.51 18.32 -10.20
CA PRO A 84 -10.53 17.45 -10.78
C PRO A 84 -10.27 15.99 -10.38
N PHE A 85 -11.34 15.28 -9.95
CA PHE A 85 -11.33 13.85 -9.71
C PHE A 85 -12.31 13.18 -10.68
N ILE A 86 -11.85 12.12 -11.33
CA ILE A 86 -12.67 11.30 -12.23
C ILE A 86 -12.70 9.87 -11.68
N SER A 87 -13.89 9.33 -11.47
CA SER A 87 -14.06 7.94 -11.07
C SER A 87 -13.89 7.05 -12.30
N ASP A 88 -12.72 6.45 -12.43
CA ASP A 88 -12.40 5.48 -13.48
C ASP A 88 -11.25 4.56 -13.02
N GLU A 89 -11.32 3.28 -13.37
CA GLU A 89 -10.21 2.35 -13.18
C GLU A 89 -9.33 2.40 -14.43
N VAL A 90 -8.02 2.50 -14.25
CA VAL A 90 -7.07 2.54 -15.37
C VAL A 90 -6.66 1.12 -15.75
N ASP A 91 -7.02 0.73 -16.96
CA ASP A 91 -6.66 -0.59 -17.52
C ASP A 91 -5.28 -0.60 -18.16
N ASN A 92 -4.90 0.49 -18.85
CA ASN A 92 -3.66 0.50 -19.62
C ASN A 92 -3.08 1.91 -19.76
N VAL A 93 -1.74 1.95 -19.80
CA VAL A 93 -0.93 3.16 -20.04
C VAL A 93 0.01 2.88 -21.20
N GLU A 94 -0.06 3.68 -22.25
CA GLU A 94 0.74 3.55 -23.47
C GLU A 94 1.45 4.85 -23.81
N LYS A 95 2.67 4.75 -24.34
CA LYS A 95 3.41 5.90 -24.83
C LYS A 95 3.12 6.13 -26.31
N ASN A 96 2.70 7.34 -26.65
CA ASN A 96 2.49 7.75 -28.03
C ASN A 96 3.82 8.01 -28.77
N THR A 97 3.76 8.02 -30.10
CA THR A 97 4.94 8.28 -30.94
C THR A 97 5.47 9.72 -30.83
N ASP A 98 4.64 10.65 -30.39
CA ASP A 98 5.01 12.06 -30.12
C ASP A 98 5.59 12.29 -28.72
N GLY A 99 5.76 11.22 -27.93
CA GLY A 99 6.30 11.26 -26.58
C GLY A 99 5.27 11.52 -25.48
N THR A 100 4.03 11.80 -25.83
CA THR A 100 2.91 11.91 -24.88
C THR A 100 2.42 10.53 -24.42
N TRP A 101 1.49 10.51 -23.45
CA TRP A 101 0.94 9.31 -22.89
C TRP A 101 -0.56 9.21 -23.16
N LYS A 102 -1.00 8.00 -23.46
CA LYS A 102 -2.39 7.62 -23.59
C LYS A 102 -2.76 6.68 -22.44
N ILE A 103 -3.80 7.03 -21.71
CA ILE A 103 -4.33 6.25 -20.60
C ILE A 103 -5.72 5.79 -20.99
N THR A 104 -5.98 4.51 -20.87
CA THR A 104 -7.30 3.91 -21.16
C THR A 104 -7.94 3.47 -19.86
N GLY A 105 -9.11 4.00 -19.57
CA GLY A 105 -9.94 3.61 -18.43
C GLY A 105 -10.85 2.43 -18.74
N ALA A 106 -11.27 1.69 -17.71
CA ALA A 106 -12.25 0.59 -17.82
C ALA A 106 -13.61 1.05 -18.34
N SER A 107 -13.93 2.34 -18.18
CA SER A 107 -15.10 2.97 -18.80
C SER A 107 -15.02 3.05 -20.33
N GLY A 108 -13.85 2.78 -20.93
CA GLY A 108 -13.53 3.01 -22.33
C GLY A 108 -13.13 4.46 -22.64
N THR A 109 -13.06 5.33 -21.64
CA THR A 109 -12.59 6.70 -21.81
C THR A 109 -11.06 6.72 -22.04
N VAL A 110 -10.62 7.58 -22.94
CA VAL A 110 -9.19 7.78 -23.21
C VAL A 110 -8.79 9.17 -22.73
N TYR A 111 -7.69 9.22 -21.97
CA TYR A 111 -7.08 10.45 -21.48
C TYR A 111 -5.72 10.62 -22.14
N GLU A 112 -5.43 11.81 -22.67
CA GLU A 112 -4.12 12.17 -23.20
C GLU A 112 -3.40 13.11 -22.25
N THR A 113 -2.10 12.90 -22.04
CA THR A 113 -1.31 13.72 -21.13
C THR A 113 0.15 13.79 -21.53
N LYS A 114 0.84 14.85 -21.12
CA LYS A 114 2.30 14.97 -21.26
C LYS A 114 3.03 14.04 -20.31
N THR A 115 2.52 13.90 -19.10
CA THR A 115 3.15 13.11 -18.03
C THR A 115 2.13 12.30 -17.22
N VAL A 116 2.57 11.17 -16.69
CA VAL A 116 1.78 10.27 -15.85
C VAL A 116 2.46 10.11 -14.49
N LEU A 117 1.70 10.17 -13.42
CA LEU A 117 2.14 9.75 -12.09
C LEU A 117 1.33 8.52 -11.63
N LEU A 118 2.00 7.39 -11.51
CA LEU A 118 1.42 6.18 -10.95
C LEU A 118 1.50 6.25 -9.40
N ALA A 119 0.35 6.33 -8.74
CA ALA A 119 0.22 6.40 -7.28
C ALA A 119 -0.78 5.37 -6.74
N THR A 120 -0.85 4.21 -7.40
CA THR A 120 -1.83 3.14 -7.17
C THR A 120 -1.60 2.31 -5.90
N GLY A 121 -0.41 2.48 -5.28
CA GLY A 121 -0.07 1.80 -4.03
C GLY A 121 0.18 0.31 -4.17
N ALA A 122 0.15 -0.39 -3.03
CA ALA A 122 0.33 -1.85 -2.96
C ALA A 122 -0.64 -2.43 -1.93
N GLY A 123 -1.38 -3.46 -2.29
CA GLY A 123 -2.31 -4.15 -1.40
C GLY A 123 -1.62 -5.25 -0.60
N HIS A 124 -2.05 -5.48 0.64
CA HIS A 124 -1.59 -6.63 1.42
C HIS A 124 -2.14 -7.94 0.84
N ARG A 125 -1.31 -8.97 0.82
CA ARG A 125 -1.78 -10.32 0.54
C ARG A 125 -2.58 -10.83 1.72
N LYS A 126 -3.77 -11.32 1.43
CA LYS A 126 -4.63 -11.96 2.43
C LYS A 126 -4.23 -13.43 2.62
N LEU A 127 -4.53 -13.98 3.79
CA LEU A 127 -4.45 -15.42 4.03
C LEU A 127 -5.60 -16.16 3.32
N GLY A 128 -6.75 -15.48 3.18
CA GLY A 128 -7.96 -16.03 2.58
C GLY A 128 -8.68 -17.04 3.50
N VAL A 129 -8.59 -16.81 4.81
CA VAL A 129 -9.20 -17.70 5.83
C VAL A 129 -10.45 -17.04 6.44
N PRO A 130 -11.41 -17.84 6.95
CA PRO A 130 -12.55 -17.32 7.68
C PRO A 130 -12.10 -16.42 8.84
N GLY A 131 -12.85 -15.34 9.08
CA GLY A 131 -12.57 -14.38 10.14
C GLY A 131 -11.62 -13.25 9.74
N GLU A 132 -10.80 -13.40 8.69
CA GLU A 132 -9.82 -12.39 8.29
C GLU A 132 -10.45 -11.04 7.96
N GLU A 133 -11.52 -11.05 7.16
CA GLU A 133 -12.19 -9.80 6.74
C GLU A 133 -13.14 -9.26 7.81
N THR A 134 -13.84 -10.14 8.51
CA THR A 134 -14.84 -9.75 9.55
C THR A 134 -14.19 -9.14 10.77
N LEU A 135 -12.95 -9.55 11.10
CA LEU A 135 -12.18 -9.05 12.24
C LEU A 135 -11.05 -8.08 11.83
N ALA A 136 -11.08 -7.60 10.59
CA ALA A 136 -10.14 -6.58 10.13
C ALA A 136 -10.27 -5.31 10.97
N GLY A 137 -9.15 -4.82 11.54
CA GLY A 137 -9.12 -3.72 12.51
C GLY A 137 -9.60 -4.10 13.93
N ALA A 138 -10.24 -5.25 14.11
CA ALA A 138 -10.68 -5.77 15.39
C ALA A 138 -9.77 -6.92 15.90
N GLY A 139 -8.47 -6.78 15.68
CA GLY A 139 -7.44 -7.75 16.05
C GLY A 139 -6.71 -8.37 14.87
N VAL A 140 -7.23 -8.27 13.64
CA VAL A 140 -6.49 -8.59 12.41
C VAL A 140 -5.82 -7.32 11.89
N SER A 141 -4.51 -7.35 11.73
CA SER A 141 -3.69 -6.24 11.22
C SER A 141 -2.71 -6.72 10.15
N TYR A 142 -2.27 -5.79 9.30
CA TYR A 142 -1.23 -5.98 8.28
C TYR A 142 -0.01 -5.08 8.51
N CYS A 143 0.01 -4.32 9.62
CA CYS A 143 1.06 -3.35 9.91
C CYS A 143 1.40 -3.35 11.41
N ALA A 144 2.50 -3.98 11.79
CA ALA A 144 2.93 -4.03 13.19
C ALA A 144 3.29 -2.64 13.75
N THR A 145 3.91 -1.78 12.93
CA THR A 145 4.30 -0.42 13.33
C THR A 145 3.11 0.52 13.45
N CYS A 146 1.97 0.21 12.80
CA CYS A 146 0.76 0.99 12.90
C CYS A 146 -0.03 0.60 14.16
N ASP A 147 -0.28 -0.69 14.34
CA ASP A 147 -1.28 -1.19 15.29
C ASP A 147 -0.66 -1.88 16.53
N GLY A 148 0.66 -2.09 16.54
CA GLY A 148 1.33 -2.84 17.61
C GLY A 148 1.16 -2.24 19.01
N ALA A 149 0.97 -0.93 19.11
CA ALA A 149 0.76 -0.23 20.37
C ALA A 149 -0.51 -0.69 21.12
N PHE A 150 -1.57 -1.11 20.40
CA PHE A 150 -2.85 -1.60 20.97
C PHE A 150 -2.71 -2.98 21.63
N PHE A 151 -1.64 -3.70 21.31
CA PHE A 151 -1.38 -5.05 21.81
C PHE A 151 -0.32 -5.09 22.91
N ARG A 152 -0.01 -3.95 23.52
CA ARG A 152 0.91 -3.90 24.67
C ARG A 152 0.45 -4.83 25.79
N ASN A 153 1.38 -5.64 26.30
CA ASN A 153 1.15 -6.65 27.32
C ASN A 153 0.11 -7.73 26.94
N LYS A 154 -0.14 -7.91 25.64
CA LYS A 154 -1.01 -8.98 25.12
C LYS A 154 -0.21 -10.02 24.37
N THR A 155 -0.79 -11.20 24.18
CA THR A 155 -0.25 -12.24 23.31
C THR A 155 -0.77 -12.07 21.89
N VAL A 156 0.12 -12.07 20.91
CA VAL A 156 -0.22 -11.89 19.49
C VAL A 156 0.44 -12.94 18.60
N ALA A 157 -0.05 -13.07 17.38
CA ALA A 157 0.57 -13.90 16.36
C ALA A 157 1.05 -13.03 15.18
N VAL A 158 2.18 -13.41 14.58
CA VAL A 158 2.67 -12.89 13.29
C VAL A 158 2.69 -14.05 12.31
N VAL A 159 2.10 -13.87 11.13
CA VAL A 159 2.08 -14.89 10.08
C VAL A 159 2.97 -14.46 8.93
N GLY A 160 4.03 -15.22 8.69
CA GLY A 160 5.00 -14.96 7.65
C GLY A 160 6.34 -15.62 7.90
N GLY A 161 7.32 -15.37 7.05
CA GLY A 161 8.66 -15.97 7.21
C GLY A 161 9.74 -15.23 6.41
N GLY A 162 9.42 -14.08 5.81
CA GLY A 162 10.36 -13.15 5.20
C GLY A 162 10.80 -12.05 6.16
N ASP A 163 11.66 -11.14 5.70
CA ASP A 163 12.23 -10.05 6.53
C ASP A 163 11.13 -9.27 7.26
N VAL A 164 10.08 -8.86 6.57
CA VAL A 164 8.96 -8.09 7.17
C VAL A 164 8.33 -8.83 8.35
N ALA A 165 8.07 -10.13 8.23
CA ALA A 165 7.48 -10.91 9.32
C ALA A 165 8.41 -11.03 10.54
N LEU A 166 9.73 -11.12 10.31
CA LEU A 166 10.72 -11.19 11.37
C LEU A 166 10.87 -9.82 12.05
N GLU A 167 10.94 -8.75 11.28
CA GLU A 167 10.97 -7.38 11.79
C GLU A 167 9.71 -7.05 12.60
N ASP A 168 8.53 -7.41 12.10
CA ASP A 168 7.26 -7.24 12.80
C ASP A 168 7.22 -8.03 14.12
N ALA A 169 7.68 -9.28 14.12
CA ALA A 169 7.74 -10.09 15.34
C ALA A 169 8.67 -9.49 16.40
N LEU A 170 9.84 -8.99 16.00
CA LEU A 170 10.78 -8.32 16.88
C LEU A 170 10.22 -6.99 17.41
N TYR A 171 9.59 -6.20 16.53
CA TYR A 171 8.94 -4.94 16.93
C TYR A 171 7.86 -5.18 17.98
N LEU A 172 6.96 -6.17 17.73
CA LEU A 172 5.88 -6.51 18.65
C LEU A 172 6.40 -7.10 19.96
N ALA A 173 7.47 -7.87 19.95
CA ALA A 173 8.07 -8.44 21.16
C ALA A 173 8.55 -7.36 22.15
N ALA A 174 8.91 -6.16 21.68
CA ALA A 174 9.28 -5.05 22.53
C ALA A 174 8.12 -4.58 23.45
N GLY A 175 6.86 -4.65 22.96
CA GLY A 175 5.69 -4.16 23.69
C GLY A 175 4.74 -5.25 24.17
N CYS A 176 4.64 -6.38 23.47
CA CYS A 176 3.73 -7.48 23.77
C CYS A 176 4.26 -8.38 24.90
N GLU A 177 3.36 -9.14 25.50
CA GLU A 177 3.71 -10.19 26.47
C GLU A 177 4.38 -11.38 25.77
N LYS A 178 3.79 -11.80 24.63
CA LYS A 178 4.26 -12.93 23.83
C LYS A 178 3.90 -12.78 22.36
N VAL A 179 4.77 -13.25 21.49
CA VAL A 179 4.58 -13.27 20.03
C VAL A 179 4.73 -14.70 19.52
N TYR A 180 3.74 -15.20 18.81
CA TYR A 180 3.85 -16.43 18.05
C TYR A 180 4.19 -16.11 16.60
N LEU A 181 5.36 -16.55 16.11
CA LEU A 181 5.73 -16.43 14.70
C LEU A 181 5.31 -17.72 13.97
N ILE A 182 4.26 -17.63 13.16
CA ILE A 182 3.67 -18.76 12.44
C ILE A 182 4.21 -18.80 11.02
N HIS A 183 4.81 -19.92 10.61
CA HIS A 183 5.30 -20.11 9.26
C HIS A 183 4.97 -21.49 8.71
N ARG A 184 4.55 -21.54 7.44
CA ARG A 184 4.13 -22.78 6.75
C ARG A 184 5.26 -23.75 6.39
N ARG A 185 6.52 -23.39 6.64
CA ARG A 185 7.72 -24.18 6.36
C ARG A 185 8.61 -24.23 7.61
N GLN A 186 9.55 -25.16 7.61
CA GLN A 186 10.53 -25.25 8.69
C GLN A 186 11.52 -24.10 8.68
N GLU A 187 11.93 -23.65 7.49
CA GLU A 187 12.95 -22.63 7.34
C GLU A 187 12.32 -21.26 7.06
N LEU A 188 12.77 -20.28 7.82
CA LEU A 188 12.49 -18.87 7.58
C LEU A 188 13.28 -18.38 6.36
N ARG A 189 12.70 -17.43 5.59
CA ARG A 189 13.32 -16.88 4.38
C ARG A 189 13.96 -15.53 4.59
N GLY A 190 13.76 -14.90 5.75
CA GLY A 190 14.38 -13.63 6.10
C GLY A 190 15.91 -13.75 6.25
N THR A 191 16.58 -12.61 6.35
CA THR A 191 18.04 -12.53 6.49
C THR A 191 18.50 -13.28 7.74
N LYS A 192 19.71 -13.83 7.70
CA LYS A 192 20.28 -14.60 8.84
C LYS A 192 20.36 -13.77 10.11
N VAL A 193 20.67 -12.49 10.02
CA VAL A 193 20.72 -11.57 11.15
C VAL A 193 19.37 -11.48 11.86
N LEU A 194 18.27 -11.31 11.11
CA LEU A 194 16.92 -11.27 11.67
C LEU A 194 16.51 -12.62 12.26
N GLN A 195 16.87 -13.73 11.60
CA GLN A 195 16.61 -15.06 12.12
C GLN A 195 17.30 -15.29 13.48
N GLU A 196 18.55 -14.86 13.63
CA GLU A 196 19.31 -14.94 14.89
C GLU A 196 18.68 -14.07 15.98
N GLN A 197 18.24 -12.85 15.64
CA GLN A 197 17.55 -11.97 16.59
C GLN A 197 16.24 -12.58 17.07
N VAL A 198 15.41 -13.12 16.17
CA VAL A 198 14.17 -13.80 16.51
C VAL A 198 14.42 -15.03 17.40
N ALA A 199 15.46 -15.83 17.09
CA ALA A 199 15.80 -17.02 17.89
C ALA A 199 16.29 -16.69 19.31
N ASN A 200 16.87 -15.50 19.50
CA ASN A 200 17.39 -15.04 20.79
C ASN A 200 16.35 -14.21 21.59
N GLU A 201 15.21 -13.86 21.00
CA GLU A 201 14.16 -13.10 21.70
C GLU A 201 13.22 -14.05 22.48
N PRO A 202 13.26 -14.03 23.83
CA PRO A 202 12.54 -15.01 24.66
C PRO A 202 11.03 -14.88 24.58
N LYS A 203 10.51 -13.72 24.15
CA LYS A 203 9.06 -13.52 23.98
C LYS A 203 8.55 -14.08 22.67
N ILE A 204 9.42 -14.41 21.70
CA ILE A 204 9.00 -14.98 20.41
C ILE A 204 9.03 -16.51 20.50
N THR A 205 7.91 -17.12 20.11
CA THR A 205 7.81 -18.57 19.92
C THR A 205 7.59 -18.86 18.45
N PHE A 206 8.59 -19.45 17.80
CA PHE A 206 8.49 -19.87 16.42
C PHE A 206 7.66 -21.17 16.28
N LEU A 207 6.66 -21.14 15.41
CA LEU A 207 5.80 -22.26 15.06
C LEU A 207 6.03 -22.64 13.59
N PRO A 208 7.00 -23.51 13.28
CA PRO A 208 7.25 -23.99 11.92
C PRO A 208 6.12 -24.95 11.49
N ASP A 209 6.08 -25.23 10.19
CA ASP A 209 5.13 -26.15 9.54
C ASP A 209 3.68 -25.89 9.98
N THR A 210 3.34 -24.63 10.19
CA THR A 210 2.05 -24.24 10.76
C THR A 210 1.36 -23.21 9.87
N VAL A 211 0.07 -23.39 9.65
CA VAL A 211 -0.79 -22.45 8.93
C VAL A 211 -1.99 -22.07 9.81
N VAL A 212 -2.50 -20.87 9.59
CA VAL A 212 -3.78 -20.43 10.17
C VAL A 212 -4.89 -20.96 9.27
N LYS A 213 -5.91 -21.56 9.87
CA LYS A 213 -7.11 -22.09 9.22
C LYS A 213 -8.30 -21.17 9.39
N GLU A 214 -8.40 -20.54 10.57
CA GLU A 214 -9.48 -19.65 10.92
C GLU A 214 -9.02 -18.64 11.97
N ILE A 215 -9.57 -17.44 11.92
CA ILE A 215 -9.39 -16.37 12.90
C ILE A 215 -10.73 -16.21 13.62
N CYS A 216 -10.73 -16.40 14.92
CA CYS A 216 -11.96 -16.50 15.73
C CYS A 216 -12.07 -15.34 16.72
N GLY A 217 -13.33 -14.98 17.02
CA GLY A 217 -13.73 -13.97 17.99
C GLY A 217 -15.10 -13.38 17.63
N GLU A 218 -15.80 -12.85 18.62
CA GLU A 218 -17.12 -12.24 18.38
C GLU A 218 -17.01 -10.77 17.94
N GLN A 219 -16.30 -9.95 18.71
CA GLN A 219 -16.07 -8.52 18.42
C GLN A 219 -14.60 -8.21 18.15
N MET A 220 -13.71 -9.00 18.71
CA MET A 220 -12.27 -8.91 18.54
C MET A 220 -11.70 -10.31 18.45
N VAL A 221 -10.50 -10.43 17.89
CA VAL A 221 -9.76 -11.70 17.86
C VAL A 221 -9.52 -12.18 19.29
N ASP A 222 -9.86 -13.45 19.58
CA ASP A 222 -9.61 -14.11 20.86
C ASP A 222 -8.78 -15.40 20.71
N HIS A 223 -8.84 -16.08 19.55
CA HIS A 223 -7.97 -17.20 19.23
C HIS A 223 -7.86 -17.43 17.73
N LEU A 224 -6.90 -18.27 17.34
CA LEU A 224 -6.73 -18.78 15.98
C LEU A 224 -6.91 -20.29 16.00
N VAL A 225 -7.53 -20.85 14.96
CA VAL A 225 -7.39 -22.27 14.64
C VAL A 225 -6.17 -22.42 13.74
N ILE A 226 -5.16 -23.13 14.22
CA ILE A 226 -3.93 -23.40 13.48
C ILE A 226 -3.80 -24.89 13.19
N ALA A 227 -3.16 -25.22 12.05
CA ALA A 227 -2.92 -26.60 11.66
C ALA A 227 -1.46 -26.84 11.32
N ASN A 228 -0.94 -28.00 11.71
CA ASN A 228 0.36 -28.47 11.25
C ASN A 228 0.27 -28.95 9.79
N THR A 229 1.14 -28.46 8.92
CA THR A 229 1.10 -28.75 7.47
C THR A 229 1.48 -30.20 7.14
N GLY A 230 2.24 -30.86 8.02
CA GLY A 230 2.70 -32.24 7.81
C GLY A 230 1.72 -33.29 8.35
N THR A 231 1.16 -33.06 9.54
CA THR A 231 0.27 -34.01 10.21
C THR A 231 -1.22 -33.72 10.00
N GLY A 232 -1.55 -32.46 9.63
CA GLY A 232 -2.93 -32.00 9.58
C GLY A 232 -3.58 -31.77 10.94
N GLU A 233 -2.84 -31.93 12.04
CA GLU A 233 -3.36 -31.75 13.41
C GLU A 233 -3.74 -30.28 13.62
N GLU A 234 -4.97 -30.04 14.05
CA GLU A 234 -5.49 -28.70 14.34
C GLU A 234 -5.51 -28.45 15.85
N LYS A 235 -5.27 -27.20 16.23
CA LYS A 235 -5.40 -26.75 17.62
C LYS A 235 -5.76 -25.27 17.69
N GLU A 236 -6.40 -24.91 18.79
CA GLU A 236 -6.64 -23.52 19.12
C GLU A 236 -5.38 -22.86 19.70
N LEU A 237 -5.13 -21.62 19.30
CA LEU A 237 -4.04 -20.78 19.79
C LEU A 237 -4.63 -19.48 20.32
N PRO A 238 -4.75 -19.31 21.65
CA PRO A 238 -5.26 -18.07 22.24
C PRO A 238 -4.34 -16.89 21.94
N VAL A 239 -4.87 -15.86 21.29
CA VAL A 239 -4.18 -14.61 20.98
C VAL A 239 -5.18 -13.47 20.93
N SER A 240 -4.73 -12.25 21.26
CA SER A 240 -5.56 -11.04 21.19
C SER A 240 -5.48 -10.35 19.84
N GLY A 241 -4.60 -10.79 18.94
CA GLY A 241 -4.45 -10.25 17.62
C GLY A 241 -3.51 -11.04 16.74
N ILE A 242 -3.64 -10.83 15.44
CA ILE A 242 -2.85 -11.45 14.39
C ILE A 242 -2.34 -10.40 13.40
N PHE A 243 -1.04 -10.44 13.12
CA PHE A 243 -0.36 -9.59 12.13
C PHE A 243 0.00 -10.43 10.91
N ILE A 244 -0.54 -10.06 9.75
CA ILE A 244 -0.40 -10.83 8.52
C ILE A 244 0.70 -10.23 7.65
N ALA A 245 1.87 -10.85 7.62
CA ALA A 245 3.07 -10.43 6.90
C ALA A 245 3.47 -11.43 5.81
N VAL A 246 2.51 -11.80 4.94
CA VAL A 246 2.72 -12.80 3.87
C VAL A 246 3.06 -12.19 2.52
N GLY A 247 3.30 -10.88 2.50
CA GLY A 247 3.70 -10.09 1.34
C GLY A 247 2.67 -9.07 0.90
N MET A 248 3.04 -8.29 -0.10
CA MET A 248 2.20 -7.26 -0.71
C MET A 248 2.09 -7.50 -2.22
N ASN A 249 1.03 -6.98 -2.81
CA ASN A 249 0.81 -6.93 -4.25
C ASN A 249 0.81 -5.46 -4.67
N PRO A 250 1.89 -4.96 -5.28
CA PRO A 250 1.88 -3.64 -5.89
C PRO A 250 0.89 -3.61 -7.06
N GLN A 251 0.18 -2.49 -7.19
CA GLN A 251 -0.86 -2.30 -8.22
C GLN A 251 -0.20 -1.70 -9.47
N THR A 252 0.43 -2.54 -10.28
CA THR A 252 1.24 -2.15 -11.44
C THR A 252 0.72 -2.68 -12.77
N ASP A 253 -0.43 -3.34 -12.79
CA ASP A 253 -0.97 -4.01 -13.98
C ASP A 253 -1.09 -3.06 -15.18
N ALA A 254 -1.56 -1.84 -14.96
CA ALA A 254 -1.74 -0.83 -16.00
C ALA A 254 -0.44 -0.38 -16.70
N VAL A 255 0.72 -0.57 -16.07
CA VAL A 255 2.04 -0.14 -16.58
C VAL A 255 2.99 -1.30 -16.86
N ALA A 256 2.56 -2.54 -16.66
CA ALA A 256 3.40 -3.73 -16.81
C ALA A 256 3.92 -3.93 -18.25
N SER A 257 3.26 -3.34 -19.24
CA SER A 257 3.68 -3.38 -20.64
C SER A 257 4.76 -2.35 -21.00
N VAL A 258 4.96 -1.33 -20.16
CA VAL A 258 5.86 -0.19 -20.45
C VAL A 258 7.00 -0.04 -19.46
N LEU A 259 7.00 -0.76 -18.33
CA LEU A 259 8.05 -0.71 -17.31
C LEU A 259 8.56 -2.09 -16.93
N ASP A 260 9.86 -2.19 -16.69
CA ASP A 260 10.45 -3.35 -16.01
C ASP A 260 10.20 -3.29 -14.51
N LEU A 261 9.57 -4.35 -13.97
CA LEU A 261 9.19 -4.42 -12.57
C LEU A 261 10.18 -5.25 -11.75
N ASP A 262 10.45 -4.79 -10.52
CA ASP A 262 11.25 -5.51 -9.54
C ASP A 262 10.34 -6.16 -8.49
N HIS A 263 10.19 -7.47 -8.58
CA HIS A 263 9.22 -8.23 -7.75
C HIS A 263 7.80 -7.64 -7.78
N GLY A 264 7.39 -7.10 -8.94
CA GLY A 264 6.11 -6.46 -9.16
C GLY A 264 6.09 -4.96 -8.83
N TYR A 265 7.12 -4.40 -8.22
CA TYR A 265 7.22 -2.97 -7.90
C TYR A 265 7.88 -2.19 -9.03
N VAL A 266 7.49 -0.93 -9.22
CA VAL A 266 8.20 -0.01 -10.12
C VAL A 266 9.53 0.40 -9.49
N ARG A 267 10.63 0.28 -10.25
CA ARG A 267 11.96 0.77 -9.81
C ARG A 267 12.01 2.27 -9.89
N ALA A 268 12.14 2.93 -8.75
CA ALA A 268 12.37 4.38 -8.67
C ALA A 268 12.96 4.78 -7.32
N GLY A 269 13.72 5.86 -7.32
CA GLY A 269 14.19 6.54 -6.12
C GLY A 269 13.11 7.39 -5.46
N GLU A 270 13.52 8.25 -4.53
CA GLU A 270 12.63 9.20 -3.85
C GLU A 270 12.11 10.31 -4.77
N ASP A 271 12.78 10.53 -5.89
CA ASP A 271 12.41 11.45 -6.96
C ASP A 271 11.23 10.94 -7.82
N GLY A 272 10.90 9.66 -7.69
CA GLY A 272 9.83 9.02 -8.46
C GLY A 272 10.11 8.85 -9.94
N VAL A 273 11.33 9.13 -10.41
CA VAL A 273 11.72 9.02 -11.83
C VAL A 273 11.81 7.55 -12.22
N THR A 274 11.15 7.17 -13.33
CA THR A 274 11.23 5.84 -13.92
C THR A 274 12.17 5.82 -15.13
N GLU A 275 12.42 4.65 -15.67
CA GLU A 275 13.18 4.47 -16.91
C GLU A 275 12.47 5.03 -18.15
N GLN A 276 11.15 5.30 -18.06
CA GLN A 276 10.35 5.87 -19.14
C GLN A 276 10.16 7.39 -18.95
N PRO A 277 10.77 8.24 -19.79
CA PRO A 277 10.60 9.67 -19.69
C PRO A 277 9.13 10.09 -19.73
N GLY A 278 8.70 10.91 -18.76
CA GLY A 278 7.33 11.38 -18.62
C GLY A 278 6.42 10.45 -17.81
N LEU A 279 6.91 9.27 -17.35
CA LEU A 279 6.21 8.40 -16.43
C LEU A 279 6.91 8.42 -15.07
N PHE A 280 6.20 8.86 -14.05
CA PHE A 280 6.65 8.97 -12.67
C PHE A 280 5.89 7.99 -11.77
N VAL A 281 6.43 7.72 -10.58
CA VAL A 281 5.81 6.83 -9.62
C VAL A 281 5.95 7.38 -8.20
N ALA A 282 4.92 7.23 -7.37
CA ALA A 282 4.95 7.69 -5.98
C ALA A 282 4.22 6.71 -5.05
N GLY A 283 4.68 6.63 -3.79
CA GLY A 283 4.07 5.81 -2.77
C GLY A 283 4.50 4.34 -2.82
N ASP A 284 3.63 3.47 -2.32
CA ASP A 284 3.97 2.08 -2.00
C ASP A 284 4.09 1.16 -3.22
N VAL A 285 3.70 1.63 -4.40
CA VAL A 285 3.82 0.92 -5.68
C VAL A 285 5.27 0.86 -6.19
N ARG A 286 6.16 1.73 -5.70
CA ARG A 286 7.59 1.73 -6.04
C ARG A 286 8.45 0.92 -5.06
N THR A 287 9.68 0.61 -5.48
CA THR A 287 10.71 0.00 -4.62
C THR A 287 11.07 0.96 -3.47
N LYS A 288 10.81 0.57 -2.23
CA LYS A 288 11.17 1.32 -1.02
C LYS A 288 11.17 0.41 0.21
N LYS A 289 11.89 0.80 1.25
CA LYS A 289 11.93 0.04 2.51
C LYS A 289 10.76 0.38 3.43
N LEU A 290 10.51 1.67 3.67
CA LEU A 290 9.49 2.14 4.59
C LEU A 290 8.22 2.52 3.84
N ARG A 291 7.11 1.85 4.15
CA ARG A 291 5.77 2.11 3.62
C ARG A 291 4.90 2.68 4.72
N GLN A 292 4.75 4.00 4.71
CA GLN A 292 3.97 4.77 5.68
C GLN A 292 3.26 5.93 4.97
N ILE A 293 2.19 6.45 5.58
CA ILE A 293 1.44 7.59 5.04
C ILE A 293 2.38 8.76 4.77
N VAL A 294 3.25 9.11 5.73
CA VAL A 294 4.19 10.23 5.60
C VAL A 294 5.19 10.05 4.46
N THR A 295 5.69 8.83 4.23
CA THR A 295 6.62 8.57 3.12
C THR A 295 5.91 8.56 1.77
N ALA A 296 4.64 8.16 1.71
CA ALA A 296 3.84 8.26 0.50
C ALA A 296 3.53 9.72 0.15
N VAL A 297 3.20 10.56 1.14
CA VAL A 297 3.02 12.02 0.97
C VAL A 297 4.29 12.66 0.44
N ALA A 298 5.46 12.33 1.01
CA ALA A 298 6.75 12.84 0.56
C ALA A 298 7.06 12.46 -0.89
N ASP A 299 6.81 11.20 -1.27
CA ASP A 299 7.01 10.72 -2.65
C ASP A 299 6.18 11.52 -3.65
N GLY A 300 4.89 11.79 -3.35
CA GLY A 300 4.03 12.58 -4.23
C GLY A 300 4.54 14.00 -4.46
N ALA A 301 5.02 14.65 -3.40
CA ALA A 301 5.62 15.98 -3.48
C ALA A 301 6.91 15.98 -4.31
N ASN A 302 7.81 15.03 -4.06
CA ASN A 302 9.08 14.90 -4.75
C ASN A 302 8.90 14.62 -6.25
N SER A 303 8.00 13.69 -6.61
CA SER A 303 7.75 13.32 -8.01
C SER A 303 7.29 14.50 -8.83
N VAL A 304 6.37 15.34 -8.32
CA VAL A 304 5.92 16.54 -9.04
C VAL A 304 7.05 17.59 -9.13
N THR A 305 7.84 17.75 -8.07
CA THR A 305 8.99 18.66 -8.09
C THR A 305 10.00 18.24 -9.16
N CYS A 306 10.33 16.96 -9.25
CA CYS A 306 11.23 16.42 -10.27
C CYS A 306 10.64 16.56 -11.68
N LEU A 307 9.33 16.36 -11.85
CA LEU A 307 8.64 16.58 -13.13
C LEU A 307 8.85 18.01 -13.63
N LEU A 308 8.68 19.02 -12.76
CA LEU A 308 8.88 20.43 -13.12
C LEU A 308 10.32 20.72 -13.56
N TYR A 309 11.31 20.23 -12.81
CA TYR A 309 12.72 20.43 -13.17
C TYR A 309 13.12 19.74 -14.48
N THR A 310 12.51 18.60 -14.80
CA THR A 310 12.81 17.90 -16.06
C THR A 310 12.12 18.53 -17.27
N SER A 311 10.97 19.17 -17.11
CA SER A 311 10.31 19.92 -18.17
C SER A 311 11.01 21.24 -18.49
N ASP A 312 11.46 21.99 -17.47
CA ASP A 312 12.17 23.25 -17.64
C ASP A 312 13.59 23.06 -18.27
N ALA A 313 14.17 21.87 -18.13
CA ALA A 313 15.49 21.56 -18.73
C ALA A 313 15.38 21.13 -20.21
N ALA A 314 14.18 20.91 -20.72
CA ALA A 314 13.92 20.47 -22.10
C ALA A 314 13.54 21.66 -23.06
N ASP A 315 13.26 22.84 -22.51
CA ASP A 315 13.06 24.10 -23.23
C ASP A 315 14.38 24.91 -23.30
#